data_8a7d66fdfa4794f50997bcd5ebf8f350
#
_entry.id   8a7d66fdfa4794f50997bcd5ebf8f350
#
_cell.length_a   1.000
_cell.length_b   1.000
_cell.length_c   1.000
_cell.angle_alpha   90.00
_cell.angle_beta   90.00
_cell.angle_gamma   90.00
#
_symmetry.space_group_name_H-M   'P 1'
#
loop_
_entity.id
_entity.type
_entity.pdbx_description
1 polymer ?
#
loop_
_entity_poly.entity_id
_entity_poly.type
_entity_poly.pdbx_seq_one_letter_code
_entity_poly.pdbx_strand_id
1 'polypeptide(L)'
;GVFAAVGWHPSDCLGAPVDVRADLERLVKHPKVVAIGEIGIDHYRLPSMSGGSVSEDEAFKARQITVFRQQLEVAATLGLNVVVHQRAAFDTCLAIFEPFADRVRGVFHCFVNEPLAAQRVIELGSLVSFTGICTYKNAGEVRETLASVPLDKLMLETDAPFLAPVPFRGKRCEPAHVREISQMVAETLGVDLEVLSKATCATARAFFRGLD
;
A
#
# COMPACT_ATOMS: atom_id res chain seq x y z
N GLY A 1 -6.46 -0.57 19.79
CA GLY A 1 -7.32 -1.61 19.23
C GLY A 1 -6.79 -2.15 17.92
N VAL A 2 -7.42 -3.19 17.37
CA VAL A 2 -7.12 -3.71 16.02
C VAL A 2 -8.19 -3.19 15.07
N PHE A 3 -7.78 -2.76 13.89
CA PHE A 3 -8.65 -2.30 12.80
C PHE A 3 -8.37 -3.12 11.54
N ALA A 4 -9.23 -3.01 10.52
CA ALA A 4 -9.12 -3.76 9.28
C ALA A 4 -9.25 -2.84 8.07
N ALA A 5 -8.52 -3.15 7.03
CA ALA A 5 -8.87 -2.82 5.66
C ALA A 5 -9.52 -4.04 5.01
N VAL A 6 -10.47 -3.84 4.10
CA VAL A 6 -11.17 -4.90 3.40
C VAL A 6 -11.08 -4.69 1.90
N GLY A 7 -10.70 -5.73 1.18
CA GLY A 7 -10.49 -5.65 -0.27
C GLY A 7 -10.11 -7.01 -0.86
N TRP A 8 -10.09 -7.05 -2.18
CA TRP A 8 -9.55 -8.15 -2.98
C TRP A 8 -8.15 -7.77 -3.46
N HIS A 9 -7.16 -8.45 -2.91
CA HIS A 9 -5.77 -8.29 -3.35
C HIS A 9 -5.62 -8.67 -4.84
N PRO A 10 -4.78 -7.98 -5.63
CA PRO A 10 -4.64 -8.27 -7.06
C PRO A 10 -4.25 -9.72 -7.38
N SER A 11 -3.46 -10.40 -6.54
CA SER A 11 -3.12 -11.81 -6.74
C SER A 11 -4.32 -12.76 -6.63
N ASP A 12 -5.38 -12.36 -5.94
CA ASP A 12 -6.57 -13.17 -5.70
C ASP A 12 -7.74 -12.83 -6.65
N CYS A 13 -7.51 -11.92 -7.61
CA CYS A 13 -8.56 -11.39 -8.48
C CYS A 13 -9.31 -12.45 -9.31
N LEU A 14 -8.69 -13.58 -9.65
CA LEU A 14 -9.36 -14.67 -10.36
C LEU A 14 -10.40 -15.39 -9.50
N GLY A 15 -10.23 -15.39 -8.17
CA GLY A 15 -11.21 -15.95 -7.23
C GLY A 15 -12.31 -14.94 -6.86
N ALA A 16 -12.18 -13.68 -7.26
CA ALA A 16 -13.15 -12.65 -6.94
C ALA A 16 -14.46 -12.82 -7.73
N PRO A 17 -15.62 -12.48 -7.14
CA PRO A 17 -16.88 -12.38 -7.87
C PRO A 17 -16.77 -11.45 -9.07
N VAL A 18 -17.62 -11.61 -10.08
CA VAL A 18 -17.65 -10.70 -11.27
C VAL A 18 -17.76 -9.24 -10.85
N ASP A 19 -18.59 -8.98 -9.85
CA ASP A 19 -18.75 -7.67 -9.20
C ASP A 19 -18.49 -7.81 -7.70
N VAL A 20 -17.48 -7.10 -7.18
CA VAL A 20 -17.07 -7.15 -5.77
C VAL A 20 -17.72 -6.07 -4.91
N ARG A 21 -18.48 -5.13 -5.52
CA ARG A 21 -18.97 -3.92 -4.82
C ARG A 21 -19.92 -4.25 -3.68
N ALA A 22 -20.91 -5.12 -3.91
CA ALA A 22 -21.88 -5.49 -2.87
C ALA A 22 -21.27 -6.13 -1.63
N ASP A 23 -20.24 -6.98 -1.82
CA ASP A 23 -19.52 -7.60 -0.70
C ASP A 23 -18.73 -6.56 0.11
N LEU A 24 -18.06 -5.63 -0.58
CA LEU A 24 -17.32 -4.56 0.09
C LEU A 24 -18.28 -3.62 0.84
N GLU A 25 -19.37 -3.19 0.24
CA GLU A 25 -20.40 -2.36 0.89
C GLU A 25 -20.97 -3.01 2.14
N ARG A 26 -21.06 -4.33 2.16
CA ARG A 26 -21.46 -5.11 3.35
C ARG A 26 -20.38 -5.12 4.42
N LEU A 27 -19.13 -5.37 4.04
CA LEU A 27 -18.00 -5.49 4.97
C LEU A 27 -17.63 -4.17 5.64
N VAL A 28 -17.70 -3.05 4.91
CA VAL A 28 -17.34 -1.73 5.43
C VAL A 28 -18.31 -1.19 6.50
N LYS A 29 -19.48 -1.84 6.67
CA LYS A 29 -20.42 -1.51 7.76
C LYS A 29 -19.86 -1.87 9.14
N HIS A 30 -18.85 -2.74 9.21
CA HIS A 30 -18.24 -3.10 10.48
C HIS A 30 -17.44 -1.90 11.04
N PRO A 31 -17.62 -1.48 12.30
CA PRO A 31 -17.03 -0.26 12.85
C PRO A 31 -15.49 -0.29 12.94
N LYS A 32 -14.88 -1.46 12.83
CA LYS A 32 -13.42 -1.61 12.79
C LYS A 32 -12.82 -1.56 11.39
N VAL A 33 -13.63 -1.42 10.34
CA VAL A 33 -13.14 -1.25 8.98
C VAL A 33 -12.89 0.24 8.73
N VAL A 34 -11.64 0.56 8.44
CA VAL A 34 -11.14 1.94 8.33
C VAL A 34 -10.69 2.34 6.93
N ALA A 35 -10.54 1.37 6.02
CA ALA A 35 -10.12 1.59 4.64
C ALA A 35 -10.59 0.44 3.72
N ILE A 36 -10.57 0.68 2.42
CA ILE A 36 -10.60 -0.38 1.40
C ILE A 36 -9.14 -0.78 1.09
N GLY A 37 -8.82 -2.05 1.19
CA GLY A 37 -7.44 -2.53 0.97
C GLY A 37 -7.20 -3.99 1.42
N GLU A 38 -6.12 -4.64 0.97
CA GLU A 38 -5.25 -4.14 -0.09
C GLU A 38 -5.89 -4.31 -1.46
N ILE A 39 -5.78 -3.29 -2.29
CA ILE A 39 -6.31 -3.28 -3.66
C ILE A 39 -5.25 -2.73 -4.61
N GLY A 40 -5.32 -3.05 -5.90
CA GLY A 40 -4.33 -2.51 -6.84
C GLY A 40 -3.94 -3.48 -7.95
N ILE A 41 -2.66 -3.42 -8.35
CA ILE A 41 -2.12 -4.17 -9.50
C ILE A 41 -0.79 -4.84 -9.12
N ASP A 42 -0.67 -6.13 -9.44
CA ASP A 42 0.56 -6.92 -9.30
C ASP A 42 0.86 -7.67 -10.61
N HIS A 43 1.89 -7.24 -11.32
CA HIS A 43 2.37 -7.90 -12.53
C HIS A 43 3.67 -8.70 -12.29
N TYR A 44 4.08 -8.88 -11.04
CA TYR A 44 5.31 -9.60 -10.71
C TYR A 44 5.18 -11.12 -10.85
N ARG A 45 3.98 -11.67 -10.54
CA ARG A 45 3.71 -13.11 -10.65
C ARG A 45 2.57 -13.34 -11.63
N LEU A 46 2.92 -13.52 -12.89
CA LEU A 46 1.97 -13.80 -13.95
C LEU A 46 1.75 -15.31 -14.13
N PRO A 47 0.57 -15.76 -14.60
CA PRO A 47 0.27 -17.17 -14.89
C PRO A 47 1.32 -17.87 -15.71
N SER A 48 1.87 -17.23 -16.76
CA SER A 48 2.93 -17.81 -17.61
C SER A 48 4.19 -18.20 -16.85
N MET A 49 4.51 -17.57 -15.75
CA MET A 49 5.67 -17.90 -14.91
C MET A 49 5.48 -19.22 -14.13
N SER A 50 4.25 -19.73 -14.09
CA SER A 50 3.88 -20.97 -13.38
C SER A 50 3.26 -22.02 -14.33
N GLY A 51 3.59 -21.94 -15.64
CA GLY A 51 3.15 -22.89 -16.65
C GLY A 51 1.87 -22.50 -17.40
N GLY A 52 1.34 -21.33 -17.15
CA GLY A 52 0.25 -20.75 -17.95
C GLY A 52 0.74 -20.16 -19.27
N SER A 53 -0.15 -19.51 -20.01
CA SER A 53 0.08 -18.90 -21.31
C SER A 53 0.11 -17.36 -21.25
N VAL A 54 0.63 -16.72 -22.30
CA VAL A 54 0.61 -15.26 -22.44
C VAL A 54 -0.84 -14.72 -22.49
N SER A 55 -1.77 -15.47 -23.09
CA SER A 55 -3.20 -15.06 -23.11
C SER A 55 -3.83 -15.10 -21.72
N GLU A 56 -3.39 -16.00 -20.84
CA GLU A 56 -3.81 -16.03 -19.44
C GLU A 56 -3.22 -14.84 -18.66
N ASP A 57 -2.00 -14.42 -18.98
CA ASP A 57 -1.42 -13.19 -18.40
C ASP A 57 -2.27 -11.96 -18.74
N GLU A 58 -2.68 -11.81 -19.99
CA GLU A 58 -3.50 -10.66 -20.40
C GLU A 58 -4.90 -10.70 -19.76
N ALA A 59 -5.51 -11.88 -19.66
CA ALA A 59 -6.78 -12.05 -18.95
C ALA A 59 -6.64 -11.73 -17.45
N PHE A 60 -5.56 -12.16 -16.83
CA PHE A 60 -5.24 -11.87 -15.42
C PHE A 60 -5.05 -10.37 -15.17
N LYS A 61 -4.26 -9.68 -16.00
CA LYS A 61 -4.06 -8.23 -15.92
C LYS A 61 -5.37 -7.47 -16.10
N ALA A 62 -6.17 -7.84 -17.11
CA ALA A 62 -7.48 -7.22 -17.36
C ALA A 62 -8.44 -7.42 -16.16
N ARG A 63 -8.38 -8.59 -15.53
CA ARG A 63 -9.18 -8.89 -14.34
C ARG A 63 -8.75 -8.04 -13.13
N GLN A 64 -7.45 -7.88 -12.89
CA GLN A 64 -6.93 -6.98 -11.85
C GLN A 64 -7.44 -5.54 -12.05
N ILE A 65 -7.37 -5.01 -13.26
CA ILE A 65 -7.85 -3.66 -13.59
C ILE A 65 -9.34 -3.52 -13.26
N THR A 66 -10.15 -4.51 -13.65
CA THR A 66 -11.59 -4.51 -13.39
C THR A 66 -11.90 -4.49 -11.89
N VAL A 67 -11.29 -5.40 -11.14
CA VAL A 67 -11.49 -5.52 -9.69
C VAL A 67 -10.99 -4.27 -8.96
N PHE A 68 -9.84 -3.73 -9.36
CA PHE A 68 -9.30 -2.50 -8.78
C PHE A 68 -10.24 -1.31 -8.95
N ARG A 69 -10.77 -1.09 -10.17
CA ARG A 69 -11.75 -0.02 -10.43
C ARG A 69 -13.01 -0.16 -9.60
N GLN A 70 -13.61 -1.35 -9.53
CA GLN A 70 -14.80 -1.59 -8.72
C GLN A 70 -14.58 -1.22 -7.24
N GLN A 71 -13.40 -1.52 -6.71
CA GLN A 71 -13.03 -1.21 -5.33
C GLN A 71 -12.82 0.29 -5.10
N LEU A 72 -12.20 0.99 -6.07
CA LEU A 72 -12.07 2.45 -6.04
C LEU A 72 -13.44 3.15 -6.12
N GLU A 73 -14.38 2.63 -6.91
CA GLU A 73 -15.75 3.13 -6.99
C GLU A 73 -16.47 3.04 -5.64
N VAL A 74 -16.32 1.91 -4.93
CA VAL A 74 -16.87 1.74 -3.57
C VAL A 74 -16.20 2.72 -2.60
N ALA A 75 -14.88 2.84 -2.63
CA ALA A 75 -14.15 3.77 -1.78
C ALA A 75 -14.62 5.22 -2.00
N ALA A 76 -14.75 5.65 -3.27
CA ALA A 76 -15.22 6.98 -3.63
C ALA A 76 -16.66 7.24 -3.18
N THR A 77 -17.55 6.24 -3.32
CA THR A 77 -18.96 6.35 -2.92
C THR A 77 -19.13 6.46 -1.41
N LEU A 78 -18.29 5.75 -0.64
CA LEU A 78 -18.39 5.68 0.81
C LEU A 78 -17.46 6.66 1.55
N GLY A 79 -16.68 7.46 0.83
CA GLY A 79 -15.72 8.39 1.40
C GLY A 79 -14.62 7.69 2.21
N LEU A 80 -14.15 6.54 1.73
CA LEU A 80 -13.09 5.76 2.35
C LEU A 80 -11.76 5.96 1.63
N ASN A 81 -10.68 5.99 2.39
CA ASN A 81 -9.33 5.92 1.84
C ASN A 81 -8.95 4.48 1.49
N VAL A 82 -7.91 4.31 0.69
CA VAL A 82 -7.51 3.00 0.18
C VAL A 82 -6.04 2.67 0.47
N VAL A 83 -5.77 1.39 0.73
CA VAL A 83 -4.41 0.84 0.79
C VAL A 83 -4.12 0.24 -0.59
N VAL A 84 -3.17 0.83 -1.30
CA VAL A 84 -2.86 0.49 -2.69
C VAL A 84 -1.61 -0.38 -2.77
N HIS A 85 -1.80 -1.59 -3.26
CA HIS A 85 -0.73 -2.49 -3.67
C HIS A 85 -0.32 -2.21 -5.10
N GLN A 86 0.99 -2.06 -5.34
CA GLN A 86 1.53 -2.06 -6.69
C GLN A 86 2.86 -2.81 -6.74
N ARG A 87 3.03 -3.69 -7.73
CA ARG A 87 4.27 -4.41 -7.94
C ARG A 87 4.48 -4.68 -9.44
N ALA A 88 5.63 -4.20 -9.97
CA ALA A 88 5.94 -4.25 -11.40
C ALA A 88 4.83 -3.65 -12.31
N ALA A 89 4.06 -2.66 -11.80
CA ALA A 89 2.89 -2.12 -12.49
C ALA A 89 2.56 -0.67 -12.07
N PHE A 90 3.54 0.12 -11.65
CA PHE A 90 3.34 1.45 -11.07
C PHE A 90 2.51 2.37 -11.98
N ASP A 91 2.92 2.56 -13.24
CA ASP A 91 2.23 3.47 -14.16
C ASP A 91 0.79 3.02 -14.46
N THR A 92 0.57 1.71 -14.62
CA THR A 92 -0.77 1.15 -14.82
C THR A 92 -1.64 1.39 -13.58
N CYS A 93 -1.09 1.13 -12.39
CA CYS A 93 -1.80 1.33 -11.14
C CYS A 93 -2.17 2.81 -10.94
N LEU A 94 -1.21 3.72 -11.16
CA LEU A 94 -1.41 5.15 -10.99
C LEU A 94 -2.44 5.70 -12.00
N ALA A 95 -2.37 5.30 -13.27
CA ALA A 95 -3.32 5.72 -14.31
C ALA A 95 -4.78 5.28 -14.02
N ILE A 96 -4.96 4.15 -13.30
CA ILE A 96 -6.29 3.71 -12.87
C ILE A 96 -6.75 4.48 -11.64
N PHE A 97 -5.84 4.82 -10.71
CA PHE A 97 -6.14 5.53 -9.47
C PHE A 97 -6.42 7.03 -9.72
N GLU A 98 -5.67 7.68 -10.59
CA GLU A 98 -5.70 9.13 -10.84
C GLU A 98 -7.12 9.70 -11.05
N PRO A 99 -8.04 9.08 -11.82
CA PRO A 99 -9.42 9.57 -11.97
C PRO A 99 -10.26 9.59 -10.69
N PHE A 100 -9.77 8.99 -9.61
CA PHE A 100 -10.44 8.94 -8.31
C PHE A 100 -9.76 9.84 -7.26
N ALA A 101 -8.60 10.42 -7.57
CA ALA A 101 -7.76 11.13 -6.60
C ALA A 101 -8.41 12.38 -5.98
N ASP A 102 -9.43 12.95 -6.62
CA ASP A 102 -10.26 14.05 -6.09
C ASP A 102 -11.21 13.62 -4.96
N ARG A 103 -11.52 12.33 -4.86
CA ARG A 103 -12.49 11.74 -3.91
C ARG A 103 -11.91 10.68 -2.99
N VAL A 104 -10.77 10.09 -3.35
CA VAL A 104 -10.14 8.97 -2.65
C VAL A 104 -8.66 9.27 -2.45
N ARG A 105 -8.18 9.19 -1.22
CA ARG A 105 -6.75 9.22 -0.93
C ARG A 105 -6.22 7.79 -0.83
N GLY A 106 -5.06 7.54 -1.42
CA GLY A 106 -4.35 6.27 -1.31
C GLY A 106 -3.15 6.34 -0.37
N VAL A 107 -2.85 5.25 0.32
CA VAL A 107 -1.49 4.97 0.76
C VAL A 107 -0.94 3.87 -0.13
N PHE A 108 0.07 4.21 -0.94
CA PHE A 108 0.79 3.24 -1.77
C PHE A 108 1.76 2.50 -0.86
N HIS A 109 1.36 1.28 -0.46
CA HIS A 109 2.06 0.54 0.56
C HIS A 109 3.33 -0.14 0.03
N CYS A 110 4.25 -0.42 0.94
CA CYS A 110 5.52 -1.09 0.63
C CYS A 110 6.26 -0.43 -0.56
N PHE A 111 6.38 0.89 -0.53
CA PHE A 111 6.85 1.67 -1.67
C PHE A 111 8.35 1.46 -1.91
N VAL A 112 8.70 1.02 -3.12
CA VAL A 112 10.08 0.69 -3.53
C VAL A 112 10.50 1.35 -4.82
N ASN A 113 9.65 2.21 -5.40
CA ASN A 113 9.95 2.92 -6.64
C ASN A 113 10.85 4.15 -6.37
N GLU A 114 11.32 4.76 -7.44
CA GLU A 114 12.19 5.95 -7.46
C GLU A 114 11.50 7.21 -6.89
N PRO A 115 12.28 8.26 -6.53
CA PRO A 115 11.75 9.50 -5.95
C PRO A 115 10.67 10.19 -6.81
N LEU A 116 10.82 10.19 -8.14
CA LEU A 116 9.84 10.78 -9.05
C LEU A 116 8.48 10.07 -8.97
N ALA A 117 8.48 8.75 -8.80
CA ALA A 117 7.25 7.99 -8.61
C ALA A 117 6.55 8.36 -7.29
N ALA A 118 7.31 8.54 -6.20
CA ALA A 118 6.76 9.01 -4.92
C ALA A 118 6.16 10.41 -5.04
N GLN A 119 6.84 11.31 -5.74
CA GLN A 119 6.35 12.66 -6.01
C GLN A 119 5.00 12.62 -6.74
N ARG A 120 4.85 11.82 -7.80
CA ARG A 120 3.57 11.66 -8.54
C ARG A 120 2.42 11.20 -7.63
N VAL A 121 2.69 10.27 -6.70
CA VAL A 121 1.69 9.83 -5.71
C VAL A 121 1.29 10.97 -4.77
N ILE A 122 2.26 11.75 -4.32
CA ILE A 122 2.05 12.87 -3.38
C ILE A 122 1.29 14.03 -4.05
N GLU A 123 1.56 14.32 -5.31
CA GLU A 123 0.85 15.32 -6.12
C GLU A 123 -0.64 15.00 -6.27
N LEU A 124 -1.02 13.72 -6.25
CA LEU A 124 -2.41 13.26 -6.19
C LEU A 124 -3.02 13.33 -4.77
N GLY A 125 -2.35 13.98 -3.80
CA GLY A 125 -2.83 14.08 -2.42
C GLY A 125 -2.71 12.78 -1.60
N SER A 126 -2.07 11.77 -2.15
CA SER A 126 -1.89 10.44 -1.57
C SER A 126 -0.60 10.32 -0.75
N LEU A 127 -0.34 9.17 -0.19
CA LEU A 127 0.76 8.88 0.73
C LEU A 127 1.54 7.67 0.24
N VAL A 128 2.77 7.51 0.74
CA VAL A 128 3.57 6.29 0.58
C VAL A 128 3.92 5.70 1.94
N SER A 129 4.12 4.40 2.01
CA SER A 129 4.60 3.75 3.23
C SER A 129 5.82 2.88 2.98
N PHE A 130 6.64 2.73 4.02
CA PHE A 130 7.89 1.98 3.94
C PHE A 130 7.91 0.84 4.95
N THR A 131 8.42 -0.31 4.50
CA THR A 131 8.52 -1.57 5.22
C THR A 131 9.95 -1.86 5.69
N GLY A 132 10.17 -3.05 6.22
CA GLY A 132 11.50 -3.56 6.57
C GLY A 132 12.52 -3.55 5.43
N ILE A 133 12.10 -3.41 4.18
CA ILE A 133 13.01 -3.31 3.02
C ILE A 133 13.99 -2.16 3.18
N CYS A 134 13.57 -1.00 3.71
CA CYS A 134 14.46 0.17 3.86
C CYS A 134 15.69 -0.13 4.74
N THR A 135 15.62 -1.16 5.61
CA THR A 135 16.72 -1.59 6.48
C THR A 135 17.75 -2.48 5.78
N TYR A 136 17.45 -2.98 4.57
CA TYR A 136 18.32 -3.93 3.89
C TYR A 136 19.58 -3.26 3.34
N LYS A 137 20.71 -3.97 3.38
CA LYS A 137 22.00 -3.45 2.93
C LYS A 137 21.96 -2.94 1.48
N ASN A 138 21.22 -3.62 0.61
CA ASN A 138 21.10 -3.32 -0.81
C ASN A 138 19.91 -2.42 -1.17
N ALA A 139 19.25 -1.78 -0.19
CA ALA A 139 18.09 -0.92 -0.39
C ALA A 139 18.46 0.58 -0.42
N GLY A 140 19.61 0.93 -1.03
CA GLY A 140 20.04 2.32 -1.20
C GLY A 140 19.01 3.18 -1.91
N GLU A 141 18.51 2.72 -3.05
CA GLU A 141 17.50 3.42 -3.86
C GLU A 141 16.18 3.66 -3.09
N VAL A 142 15.75 2.68 -2.28
CA VAL A 142 14.56 2.85 -1.43
C VAL A 142 14.78 3.94 -0.37
N ARG A 143 16.01 4.03 0.19
CA ARG A 143 16.34 5.10 1.15
C ARG A 143 16.48 6.46 0.48
N GLU A 144 16.93 6.54 -0.78
CA GLU A 144 16.92 7.78 -1.56
C GLU A 144 15.48 8.27 -1.77
N THR A 145 14.57 7.37 -2.13
CA THR A 145 13.14 7.71 -2.24
C THR A 145 12.58 8.14 -0.90
N LEU A 146 12.83 7.40 0.16
CA LEU A 146 12.42 7.73 1.52
C LEU A 146 12.89 9.14 1.93
N ALA A 147 14.14 9.50 1.65
CA ALA A 147 14.71 10.81 1.95
C ALA A 147 14.04 11.97 1.18
N SER A 148 13.40 11.69 0.05
CA SER A 148 12.67 12.68 -0.76
C SER A 148 11.22 12.92 -0.31
N VAL A 149 10.66 12.05 0.55
CA VAL A 149 9.26 12.11 0.96
C VAL A 149 9.07 13.05 2.14
N PRO A 150 8.16 14.03 2.06
CA PRO A 150 7.80 14.88 3.20
C PRO A 150 7.26 14.04 4.37
N LEU A 151 7.60 14.44 5.60
CA LEU A 151 7.28 13.68 6.82
C LEU A 151 5.77 13.49 7.04
N ASP A 152 4.94 14.43 6.57
CA ASP A 152 3.47 14.37 6.61
C ASP A 152 2.84 13.57 5.45
N LYS A 153 3.67 13.03 4.56
CA LYS A 153 3.26 12.17 3.42
C LYS A 153 3.73 10.72 3.58
N LEU A 154 4.31 10.40 4.73
CA LEU A 154 4.96 9.16 5.04
C LEU A 154 4.15 8.37 6.07
N MET A 155 4.02 7.04 5.84
CA MET A 155 3.62 6.06 6.85
C MET A 155 4.69 4.98 7.03
N LEU A 156 4.64 4.31 8.17
CA LEU A 156 5.47 3.14 8.48
C LEU A 156 4.59 1.91 8.64
N GLU A 157 5.10 0.79 8.20
CA GLU A 157 4.42 -0.51 8.29
C GLU A 157 5.42 -1.67 8.39
N THR A 158 4.95 -2.87 8.60
CA THR A 158 5.81 -4.05 8.66
C THR A 158 5.61 -5.02 7.51
N ASP A 159 4.47 -5.04 6.87
CA ASP A 159 4.04 -6.08 5.91
C ASP A 159 4.09 -7.52 6.51
N ALA A 160 3.89 -7.62 7.83
CA ALA A 160 3.93 -8.90 8.53
C ALA A 160 2.90 -9.90 7.96
N PRO A 161 3.28 -11.16 7.73
CA PRO A 161 4.45 -11.89 8.23
C PRO A 161 5.69 -11.81 7.33
N PHE A 162 5.72 -10.95 6.33
CA PHE A 162 6.78 -10.81 5.33
C PHE A 162 7.75 -9.69 5.69
N LEU A 163 8.84 -9.55 4.93
CA LEU A 163 9.75 -8.40 4.90
C LEU A 163 10.34 -7.99 6.26
N ALA A 164 10.66 -8.96 7.12
CA ALA A 164 11.28 -8.69 8.42
C ALA A 164 12.52 -7.78 8.26
N PRO A 165 12.61 -6.67 9.05
CA PRO A 165 13.75 -5.77 8.99
C PRO A 165 15.04 -6.42 9.54
N VAL A 166 16.17 -5.79 9.27
CA VAL A 166 17.42 -6.11 9.96
C VAL A 166 17.27 -5.73 11.44
N PRO A 167 17.71 -6.59 12.42
CA PRO A 167 18.49 -7.83 12.24
C PRO A 167 17.66 -9.11 12.04
N PHE A 168 16.36 -9.02 11.88
CA PHE A 168 15.45 -10.18 11.81
C PHE A 168 15.25 -10.73 10.40
N ARG A 169 15.96 -10.21 9.39
CA ARG A 169 15.84 -10.68 8.00
C ARG A 169 15.94 -12.19 7.88
N GLY A 170 15.02 -12.80 7.11
CA GLY A 170 14.92 -14.27 6.96
C GLY A 170 14.09 -14.95 8.04
N LYS A 171 13.60 -14.23 9.05
CA LYS A 171 12.62 -14.71 10.04
C LYS A 171 11.22 -14.21 9.69
N ARG A 172 10.20 -14.76 10.37
CA ARG A 172 8.82 -14.24 10.29
C ARG A 172 8.80 -12.80 10.82
N CYS A 173 8.23 -11.89 10.04
CA CYS A 173 8.01 -10.51 10.49
C CYS A 173 6.85 -10.45 11.49
N GLU A 174 6.97 -9.55 12.46
CA GLU A 174 5.95 -9.28 13.47
C GLU A 174 5.64 -7.78 13.50
N PRO A 175 4.40 -7.36 13.88
CA PRO A 175 4.05 -5.93 13.96
C PRO A 175 4.98 -5.11 14.86
N ALA A 176 5.58 -5.72 15.88
CA ALA A 176 6.54 -5.08 16.78
C ALA A 176 7.82 -4.61 16.07
N HIS A 177 8.17 -5.22 14.93
CA HIS A 177 9.35 -4.85 14.13
C HIS A 177 9.22 -3.48 13.45
N VAL A 178 8.09 -2.81 13.54
CA VAL A 178 7.98 -1.40 13.12
C VAL A 178 8.97 -0.50 13.87
N ARG A 179 9.42 -0.92 15.05
CA ARG A 179 10.45 -0.21 15.82
C ARG A 179 11.78 -0.12 15.09
N GLU A 180 12.27 -1.23 14.54
CA GLU A 180 13.55 -1.28 13.79
C GLU A 180 13.42 -0.48 12.49
N ILE A 181 12.25 -0.54 11.85
CA ILE A 181 11.95 0.25 10.66
C ILE A 181 11.98 1.74 10.99
N SER A 182 11.33 2.15 12.07
CA SER A 182 11.29 3.56 12.48
C SER A 182 12.68 4.11 12.84
N GLN A 183 13.56 3.32 13.43
CA GLN A 183 14.95 3.71 13.69
C GLN A 183 15.69 4.04 12.38
N MET A 184 15.64 3.13 11.40
CA MET A 184 16.26 3.33 10.09
C MET A 184 15.69 4.55 9.36
N VAL A 185 14.37 4.76 9.45
CA VAL A 185 13.71 5.90 8.80
C VAL A 185 14.13 7.21 9.48
N ALA A 186 14.17 7.27 10.81
CA ALA A 186 14.63 8.44 11.54
C ALA A 186 16.08 8.80 11.20
N GLU A 187 16.97 7.81 11.15
CA GLU A 187 18.37 7.96 10.72
C GLU A 187 18.47 8.48 9.28
N THR A 188 17.69 7.91 8.37
CA THR A 188 17.69 8.32 6.93
C THR A 188 17.24 9.75 6.74
N LEU A 189 16.22 10.19 7.51
CA LEU A 189 15.66 11.53 7.45
C LEU A 189 16.42 12.56 8.30
N GLY A 190 17.34 12.13 9.16
CA GLY A 190 18.06 13.00 10.10
C GLY A 190 17.15 13.64 11.14
N VAL A 191 16.10 12.96 11.59
CA VAL A 191 15.15 13.45 12.59
C VAL A 191 15.16 12.59 13.85
N ASP A 192 14.76 13.15 14.98
CA ASP A 192 14.57 12.38 16.20
C ASP A 192 13.44 11.37 16.06
N LEU A 193 13.60 10.18 16.67
CA LEU A 193 12.60 9.11 16.64
C LEU A 193 11.25 9.57 17.21
N GLU A 194 11.24 10.45 18.21
CA GLU A 194 10.02 11.01 18.78
C GLU A 194 9.30 11.92 17.78
N VAL A 195 10.03 12.73 17.02
CA VAL A 195 9.49 13.60 15.96
C VAL A 195 8.87 12.74 14.86
N LEU A 196 9.60 11.70 14.39
CA LEU A 196 9.09 10.74 13.41
C LEU A 196 7.81 10.07 13.90
N SER A 197 7.83 9.55 15.14
CA SER A 197 6.68 8.85 15.73
C SER A 197 5.44 9.73 15.82
N LYS A 198 5.58 10.98 16.28
CA LYS A 198 4.47 11.92 16.35
C LYS A 198 3.90 12.23 14.96
N ALA A 199 4.75 12.48 13.97
CA ALA A 199 4.32 12.79 12.61
C ALA A 199 3.61 11.62 11.95
N THR A 200 4.20 10.42 11.95
CA THR A 200 3.62 9.23 11.31
C THR A 200 2.33 8.77 11.99
N CYS A 201 2.23 8.88 13.32
CA CYS A 201 0.98 8.62 14.04
C CYS A 201 -0.10 9.64 13.68
N ALA A 202 0.24 10.94 13.56
CA ALA A 202 -0.71 11.98 13.13
C ALA A 202 -1.18 11.71 11.68
N THR A 203 -0.27 11.37 10.78
CA THR A 203 -0.57 11.00 9.40
C THR A 203 -1.53 9.81 9.33
N ALA A 204 -1.26 8.75 10.11
CA ALA A 204 -2.12 7.56 10.13
C ALA A 204 -3.53 7.88 10.66
N ARG A 205 -3.65 8.66 11.75
CA ARG A 205 -4.95 9.10 12.29
C ARG A 205 -5.72 9.98 11.33
N ALA A 206 -5.05 10.86 10.59
CA ALA A 206 -5.68 11.71 9.58
C ALA A 206 -6.12 10.93 8.33
N PHE A 207 -5.48 9.79 8.05
CA PHE A 207 -5.76 8.96 6.88
C PHE A 207 -6.84 7.91 7.14
N PHE A 208 -6.73 7.16 8.24
CA PHE A 208 -7.70 6.11 8.60
C PHE A 208 -8.77 6.69 9.52
N ARG A 209 -10.04 6.55 9.15
CA ARG A 209 -11.15 7.03 10.00
C ARG A 209 -11.26 6.22 11.29
N GLY A 210 -11.61 6.88 12.40
CA GLY A 210 -11.95 6.21 13.67
C GLY A 210 -10.76 5.60 14.41
N LEU A 211 -9.57 6.12 14.22
CA LEU A 211 -8.36 5.79 14.98
C LEU A 211 -8.17 6.72 16.20
N ASP A 212 -9.19 6.95 16.96
CA ASP A 212 -9.13 7.79 18.19
C ASP A 212 -8.41 7.07 19.34
#